data_db328ee9a4633be5d0d6ec2f03d6315b
#
_entry.id   db328ee9a4633be5d0d6ec2f03d6315b
#
_cell.length_a   1.000
_cell.length_b   1.000
_cell.length_c   1.000
_cell.angle_alpha   90.00
_cell.angle_beta   90.00
_cell.angle_gamma   90.00
#
_symmetry.space_group_name_H-M   'P 1'
#
loop_
_entity.id
_entity.type
_entity.pdbx_description
1 polymer ?
#
loop_
_entity_poly.entity_id
_entity_poly.type
_entity_poly.pdbx_seq_one_letter_code
_entity_poly.pdbx_strand_id
1 'polypeptide(L)'
;DDSEYYKVSDAIFDEIVPSPSVHEYRNKMEYSFGDEVKDGEIVIGMHRRNSKYAISPADDCLIVHEDFNKIVRKTRQMVNESGLDFYHNMAREGVLRHLLLRRSAFNGEIMIVIVTTTQDMERTAEFTNKYKDALLELENELEGKIAGIMHIENDAIADAVKCDKLNLLYGKDFITENLLGLEFKITPFSFF
;
A
#
# COMPACT_ATOMS: atom_id res chain seq x y z
N ASP A 1 -0.82 28.08 -37.16
CA ASP A 1 0.46 27.38 -36.97
C ASP A 1 0.84 27.50 -35.49
N ASP A 2 0.45 26.48 -34.69
CA ASP A 2 0.57 26.47 -33.23
C ASP A 2 2.03 26.22 -32.74
N SER A 3 3.00 26.21 -33.65
CA SER A 3 4.43 25.92 -33.34
C SER A 3 5.14 27.06 -32.63
N GLU A 4 4.58 28.27 -32.56
CA GLU A 4 5.19 29.41 -31.88
C GLU A 4 5.00 29.42 -30.36
N TYR A 5 4.01 28.70 -29.83
CA TYR A 5 3.69 28.71 -28.41
C TYR A 5 4.65 27.84 -27.53
N TYR A 6 5.47 27.01 -28.15
CA TYR A 6 6.37 26.07 -27.46
C TYR A 6 7.87 26.38 -27.60
N LYS A 7 8.22 27.59 -28.10
CA LYS A 7 9.60 28.04 -28.00
C LYS A 7 9.90 28.47 -26.57
N VAL A 8 10.25 27.49 -25.74
CA VAL A 8 10.97 27.77 -24.49
C VAL A 8 12.29 28.40 -24.90
N SER A 9 12.54 29.66 -24.52
CA SER A 9 13.83 30.27 -24.81
C SER A 9 14.92 29.56 -24.02
N ASP A 10 16.09 29.38 -24.61
CA ASP A 10 17.27 28.75 -23.95
C ASP A 10 17.63 29.42 -22.60
N ALA A 11 17.15 30.63 -22.36
CA ALA A 11 17.30 31.36 -21.10
C ALA A 11 16.35 30.90 -19.98
N ILE A 12 15.34 30.05 -20.25
CA ILE A 12 14.35 29.57 -19.25
C ILE A 12 14.63 28.13 -18.83
N PHE A 13 15.25 27.35 -19.72
CA PHE A 13 15.60 25.96 -19.45
C PHE A 13 17.09 25.86 -19.13
N ASP A 14 17.40 25.60 -17.88
CA ASP A 14 18.80 25.45 -17.40
C ASP A 14 19.22 23.98 -17.53
N GLU A 15 18.59 23.09 -16.74
CA GLU A 15 18.88 21.67 -16.77
C GLU A 15 17.71 20.82 -16.25
N ILE A 16 17.77 19.52 -16.48
CA ILE A 16 16.94 18.52 -15.79
C ILE A 16 17.75 17.97 -14.64
N VAL A 17 17.33 18.27 -13.41
CA VAL A 17 17.95 17.68 -12.22
C VAL A 17 17.49 16.23 -12.08
N PRO A 18 18.38 15.24 -12.21
CA PRO A 18 17.99 13.83 -12.10
C PRO A 18 17.65 13.46 -10.65
N SER A 19 16.84 12.42 -10.48
CA SER A 19 16.66 11.81 -9.17
C SER A 19 17.96 11.19 -8.67
N PRO A 20 18.34 11.37 -7.40
CA PRO A 20 19.51 10.72 -6.82
C PRO A 20 19.39 9.19 -6.77
N SER A 21 18.15 8.67 -6.77
CA SER A 21 17.88 7.23 -6.84
C SER A 21 16.82 6.95 -7.90
N VAL A 22 17.04 5.91 -8.71
CA VAL A 22 16.07 5.44 -9.73
C VAL A 22 15.27 4.22 -9.24
N HIS A 23 15.71 3.60 -8.14
CA HIS A 23 15.03 2.49 -7.47
C HIS A 23 14.80 2.83 -6.00
N GLU A 24 13.85 2.15 -5.37
CA GLU A 24 13.55 2.21 -3.93
C GLU A 24 13.29 3.63 -3.39
N TYR A 25 12.88 4.55 -4.26
CA TYR A 25 12.65 5.95 -3.87
C TYR A 25 11.25 6.19 -3.28
N ARG A 26 10.32 5.21 -3.47
CA ARG A 26 8.93 5.38 -3.05
C ARG A 26 8.70 4.82 -1.66
N ASN A 27 8.32 5.68 -0.74
CA ASN A 27 8.14 5.38 0.68
C ASN A 27 6.69 5.11 1.11
N LYS A 28 5.72 5.26 0.19
CA LYS A 28 4.29 4.97 0.41
C LYS A 28 3.72 4.24 -0.79
N MET A 29 2.99 3.15 -0.56
CA MET A 29 2.18 2.49 -1.58
C MET A 29 0.80 2.12 -1.04
N GLU A 30 -0.20 2.30 -1.88
CA GLU A 30 -1.56 1.83 -1.69
C GLU A 30 -1.84 0.79 -2.78
N TYR A 31 -1.84 -0.48 -2.40
CA TYR A 31 -2.14 -1.59 -3.29
C TYR A 31 -3.61 -1.95 -3.19
N SER A 32 -4.20 -2.38 -4.31
CA SER A 32 -5.53 -2.97 -4.34
C SER A 32 -5.45 -4.50 -4.31
N PHE A 33 -6.43 -5.12 -3.67
CA PHE A 33 -6.70 -6.55 -3.84
C PHE A 33 -7.58 -6.75 -5.06
N GLY A 34 -7.35 -7.79 -5.81
CA GLY A 34 -8.13 -8.13 -7.00
C GLY A 34 -7.60 -9.37 -7.69
N ASP A 35 -8.03 -9.59 -8.91
CA ASP A 35 -7.53 -10.65 -9.79
C ASP A 35 -6.79 -10.07 -11.01
N GLU A 36 -5.82 -10.79 -11.54
CA GLU A 36 -5.17 -10.44 -12.80
C GLU A 36 -6.01 -10.88 -13.99
N VAL A 37 -6.62 -12.04 -13.85
CA VAL A 37 -7.58 -12.64 -14.80
C VAL A 37 -8.83 -12.99 -14.02
N LYS A 38 -9.98 -12.81 -14.64
CA LYS A 38 -11.28 -13.05 -14.01
C LYS A 38 -11.34 -14.44 -13.35
N ASP A 39 -11.80 -14.47 -12.12
CA ASP A 39 -11.93 -15.67 -11.26
C ASP A 39 -10.57 -16.36 -10.97
N GLY A 40 -9.46 -15.64 -11.07
CA GLY A 40 -8.12 -16.09 -10.71
C GLY A 40 -7.82 -16.01 -9.22
N GLU A 41 -6.56 -16.32 -8.87
CA GLU A 41 -6.07 -16.10 -7.51
C GLU A 41 -6.03 -14.61 -7.17
N ILE A 42 -6.20 -14.30 -5.89
CA ILE A 42 -6.06 -12.93 -5.40
C ILE A 42 -4.61 -12.48 -5.56
N VAL A 43 -4.44 -11.37 -6.26
CA VAL A 43 -3.19 -10.64 -6.38
C VAL A 43 -3.27 -9.31 -5.64
N ILE A 44 -2.11 -8.76 -5.30
CA ILE A 44 -1.96 -7.47 -4.64
C ILE A 44 -1.13 -6.59 -5.55
N GLY A 45 -1.66 -5.43 -5.92
CA GLY A 45 -0.94 -4.59 -6.87
C GLY A 45 -1.69 -3.33 -7.28
N MET A 46 -1.47 -2.92 -8.51
CA MET A 46 -2.03 -1.68 -9.07
C MET A 46 -3.03 -1.99 -10.18
N HIS A 47 -4.02 -1.13 -10.33
CA HIS A 47 -4.95 -1.23 -11.45
C HIS A 47 -4.21 -1.24 -12.79
N ARG A 48 -4.51 -2.25 -13.62
CA ARG A 48 -3.92 -2.38 -14.95
C ARG A 48 -4.37 -1.20 -15.83
N ARG A 49 -3.41 -0.60 -16.53
CA ARG A 49 -3.73 0.45 -17.50
C ARG A 49 -4.75 -0.06 -18.55
N ASN A 50 -5.79 0.73 -18.82
CA ASN A 50 -6.88 0.40 -19.73
C ASN A 50 -7.80 -0.76 -19.28
N SER A 51 -7.71 -1.21 -18.03
CA SER A 51 -8.68 -2.11 -17.41
C SER A 51 -9.36 -1.42 -16.22
N LYS A 52 -10.64 -1.72 -16.03
CA LYS A 52 -11.39 -1.21 -14.87
C LYS A 52 -11.31 -2.14 -13.65
N TYR A 53 -10.89 -3.38 -13.87
CA TYR A 53 -11.01 -4.43 -12.85
C TYR A 53 -9.71 -5.16 -12.60
N ALA A 54 -8.93 -5.46 -13.65
CA ALA A 54 -7.72 -6.26 -13.50
C ALA A 54 -6.64 -5.53 -12.69
N ILE A 55 -6.07 -6.24 -11.74
CA ILE A 55 -4.93 -5.82 -10.93
C ILE A 55 -3.66 -6.44 -11.50
N SER A 56 -2.64 -5.64 -11.75
CA SER A 56 -1.31 -6.14 -12.06
C SER A 56 -0.57 -6.40 -10.75
N PRO A 57 -0.07 -7.63 -10.52
CA PRO A 57 0.66 -7.95 -9.30
C PRO A 57 1.91 -7.07 -9.15
N ALA A 58 2.25 -6.73 -7.91
CA ALA A 58 3.37 -5.87 -7.54
C ALA A 58 4.33 -6.57 -6.57
N ASP A 59 4.53 -7.87 -6.74
CA ASP A 59 5.35 -8.71 -5.85
C ASP A 59 6.85 -8.38 -5.92
N ASP A 60 7.31 -7.74 -7.02
CA ASP A 60 8.71 -7.41 -7.29
C ASP A 60 8.85 -5.99 -7.85
N CYS A 61 8.28 -5.03 -7.17
CA CYS A 61 8.26 -3.63 -7.59
C CYS A 61 9.60 -2.95 -7.27
N LEU A 62 10.30 -2.46 -8.31
CA LEU A 62 11.65 -1.86 -8.17
C LEU A 62 11.66 -0.46 -7.57
N ILE A 63 10.52 0.24 -7.55
CA ILE A 63 10.47 1.62 -7.03
C ILE A 63 10.27 1.69 -5.53
N VAL A 64 9.94 0.57 -4.88
CA VAL A 64 9.77 0.45 -3.42
C VAL A 64 10.90 -0.38 -2.82
N HIS A 65 11.16 -0.19 -1.53
CA HIS A 65 12.11 -1.00 -0.78
C HIS A 65 11.69 -2.48 -0.76
N GLU A 66 12.65 -3.42 -0.75
CA GLU A 66 12.37 -4.86 -0.78
C GLU A 66 11.52 -5.34 0.41
N ASP A 67 11.55 -4.64 1.53
CA ASP A 67 10.64 -4.91 2.64
C ASP A 67 9.17 -4.89 2.22
N PHE A 68 8.78 -3.97 1.31
CA PHE A 68 7.41 -3.91 0.79
C PHE A 68 7.07 -5.15 -0.04
N ASN A 69 7.99 -5.57 -0.90
CA ASN A 69 7.78 -6.77 -1.73
C ASN A 69 7.61 -8.01 -0.87
N LYS A 70 8.41 -8.17 0.20
CA LYS A 70 8.28 -9.27 1.17
C LYS A 70 6.93 -9.25 1.88
N ILE A 71 6.48 -8.07 2.33
CA ILE A 71 5.17 -7.91 2.97
C ILE A 71 4.04 -8.21 1.99
N VAL A 72 4.12 -7.74 0.74
CA VAL A 72 3.13 -8.01 -0.31
C VAL A 72 3.03 -9.51 -0.59
N ARG A 73 4.17 -10.20 -0.78
CA ARG A 73 4.19 -11.66 -1.00
C ARG A 73 3.60 -12.44 0.17
N LYS A 74 3.96 -12.07 1.41
CA LYS A 74 3.39 -12.69 2.61
C LYS A 74 1.89 -12.44 2.73
N THR A 75 1.45 -11.21 2.50
CA THR A 75 0.02 -10.86 2.52
C THR A 75 -0.74 -11.62 1.47
N ARG A 76 -0.23 -11.71 0.22
CA ARG A 76 -0.84 -12.47 -0.87
C ARG A 76 -1.02 -13.94 -0.52
N GLN A 77 0.00 -14.57 0.04
CA GLN A 77 -0.10 -15.95 0.51
C GLN A 77 -1.25 -16.10 1.51
N MET A 78 -1.27 -15.26 2.55
CA MET A 78 -2.25 -15.38 3.63
C MET A 78 -3.68 -15.12 3.18
N VAL A 79 -3.92 -14.15 2.29
CA VAL A 79 -5.27 -13.88 1.80
C VAL A 79 -5.79 -15.03 0.94
N ASN A 80 -4.97 -15.65 0.09
CA ASN A 80 -5.37 -16.81 -0.69
C ASN A 80 -5.66 -18.05 0.19
N GLU A 81 -4.99 -18.18 1.34
CA GLU A 81 -5.25 -19.25 2.31
C GLU A 81 -6.47 -18.99 3.20
N SER A 82 -6.91 -17.72 3.34
CA SER A 82 -7.99 -17.31 4.25
C SER A 82 -9.38 -17.64 3.77
N GLY A 83 -9.57 -17.77 2.46
CA GLY A 83 -10.87 -17.86 1.82
C GLY A 83 -11.71 -16.57 1.89
N LEU A 84 -11.10 -15.42 2.29
CA LEU A 84 -11.71 -14.10 2.15
C LEU A 84 -11.62 -13.67 0.69
N ASP A 85 -12.70 -13.06 0.19
CA ASP A 85 -12.73 -12.53 -1.17
C ASP A 85 -12.38 -11.04 -1.19
N PHE A 86 -11.88 -10.55 -2.33
CA PHE A 86 -11.65 -9.12 -2.52
C PHE A 86 -12.97 -8.40 -2.85
N TYR A 87 -13.02 -7.09 -2.58
CA TYR A 87 -14.22 -6.29 -2.80
C TYR A 87 -14.43 -6.01 -4.29
N HIS A 88 -15.54 -6.50 -4.83
CA HIS A 88 -15.98 -6.28 -6.21
C HIS A 88 -16.80 -4.99 -6.31
N ASN A 89 -16.25 -3.94 -6.84
CA ASN A 89 -16.91 -2.62 -6.93
C ASN A 89 -18.28 -2.64 -7.61
N MET A 90 -18.49 -3.51 -8.60
CA MET A 90 -19.77 -3.60 -9.31
C MET A 90 -20.82 -4.37 -8.51
N ALA A 91 -20.47 -5.50 -7.93
CA ALA A 91 -21.35 -6.31 -7.09
C ALA A 91 -21.55 -5.69 -5.70
N ARG A 92 -20.59 -4.88 -5.24
CA ARG A 92 -20.51 -4.34 -3.87
C ARG A 92 -20.42 -5.43 -2.82
N GLU A 93 -19.74 -6.50 -3.16
CA GLU A 93 -19.54 -7.68 -2.33
C GLU A 93 -18.06 -8.00 -2.20
N GLY A 94 -17.67 -8.60 -1.06
CA GLY A 94 -16.29 -8.97 -0.75
C GLY A 94 -15.71 -8.17 0.41
N VAL A 95 -14.59 -8.62 0.91
CA VAL A 95 -14.00 -8.15 2.17
C VAL A 95 -12.75 -7.32 1.96
N LEU A 96 -11.76 -7.85 1.24
CA LEU A 96 -10.43 -7.24 1.11
C LEU A 96 -10.45 -6.09 0.12
N ARG A 97 -9.95 -4.91 0.53
CA ARG A 97 -9.94 -3.71 -0.33
C ARG A 97 -8.55 -3.24 -0.70
N HIS A 98 -7.75 -2.85 0.29
CA HIS A 98 -6.44 -2.26 0.06
C HIS A 98 -5.40 -2.73 1.09
N LEU A 99 -4.14 -2.72 0.66
CA LEU A 99 -2.98 -2.80 1.52
C LEU A 99 -2.20 -1.49 1.38
N LEU A 100 -2.12 -0.71 2.47
CA LEU A 100 -1.31 0.50 2.53
C LEU A 100 -0.02 0.20 3.29
N LEU A 101 1.11 0.48 2.66
CA LEU A 101 2.45 0.38 3.26
C LEU A 101 3.13 1.73 3.27
N ARG A 102 3.78 2.05 4.38
CA ARG A 102 4.69 3.18 4.51
C ARG A 102 6.00 2.75 5.16
N ARG A 103 7.10 3.32 4.73
CA ARG A 103 8.42 3.12 5.32
C ARG A 103 9.11 4.46 5.50
N SER A 104 9.64 4.69 6.69
CA SER A 104 10.49 5.84 6.95
C SER A 104 11.84 5.66 6.26
N ALA A 105 12.27 6.67 5.51
CA ALA A 105 13.61 6.72 4.94
C ALA A 105 14.66 7.05 6.02
N PHE A 106 14.25 7.70 7.10
CA PHE A 106 15.14 8.12 8.19
C PHE A 106 15.56 6.97 9.09
N ASN A 107 14.63 6.12 9.53
CA ASN A 107 14.91 5.10 10.56
C ASN A 107 14.43 3.70 10.20
N GLY A 108 13.87 3.50 9.00
CA GLY A 108 13.37 2.20 8.54
C GLY A 108 12.10 1.71 9.21
N GLU A 109 11.40 2.54 9.97
CA GLU A 109 10.09 2.19 10.55
C GLU A 109 9.08 1.88 9.45
N ILE A 110 8.36 0.75 9.60
CA ILE A 110 7.36 0.27 8.64
C ILE A 110 5.98 0.33 9.28
N MET A 111 5.03 0.91 8.56
CA MET A 111 3.61 0.91 8.89
C MET A 111 2.86 0.05 7.87
N ILE A 112 2.05 -0.87 8.37
CA ILE A 112 1.25 -1.80 7.55
C ILE A 112 -0.21 -1.59 7.90
N VAL A 113 -1.04 -1.33 6.89
CA VAL A 113 -2.49 -1.12 7.07
C VAL A 113 -3.23 -2.01 6.09
N ILE A 114 -4.04 -2.92 6.61
CA ILE A 114 -4.99 -3.68 5.81
C ILE A 114 -6.37 -3.03 5.89
N VAL A 115 -7.01 -2.87 4.74
CA VAL A 115 -8.32 -2.22 4.63
C VAL A 115 -9.34 -3.25 4.15
N THR A 116 -10.45 -3.37 4.89
CA THR A 116 -11.53 -4.30 4.57
C THR A 116 -12.89 -3.62 4.63
N THR A 117 -13.90 -4.25 4.07
CA THR A 117 -15.31 -3.94 4.37
C THR A 117 -15.72 -4.56 5.71
N THR A 118 -16.92 -4.22 6.18
CA THR A 118 -17.54 -4.85 7.38
C THR A 118 -18.40 -6.07 7.04
N GLN A 119 -18.40 -6.56 5.80
CA GLN A 119 -19.32 -7.60 5.34
C GLN A 119 -19.14 -8.97 6.00
N ASP A 120 -17.94 -9.27 6.50
CA ASP A 120 -17.64 -10.50 7.24
C ASP A 120 -16.70 -10.21 8.40
N MET A 121 -17.22 -9.61 9.46
CA MET A 121 -16.43 -9.18 10.61
C MET A 121 -15.82 -10.35 11.40
N GLU A 122 -16.49 -11.50 11.45
CA GLU A 122 -16.02 -12.66 12.22
C GLU A 122 -14.75 -13.23 11.55
N ARG A 123 -14.82 -13.57 10.26
CA ARG A 123 -13.64 -14.08 9.54
C ARG A 123 -12.55 -13.02 9.40
N THR A 124 -12.92 -11.75 9.26
CA THR A 124 -11.96 -10.64 9.22
C THR A 124 -11.19 -10.54 10.54
N ALA A 125 -11.84 -10.66 11.69
CA ALA A 125 -11.17 -10.62 12.99
C ALA A 125 -10.23 -11.82 13.18
N GLU A 126 -10.62 -13.01 12.78
CA GLU A 126 -9.76 -14.19 12.80
C GLU A 126 -8.53 -14.00 11.89
N PHE A 127 -8.76 -13.54 10.66
CA PHE A 127 -7.72 -13.27 9.69
C PHE A 127 -6.73 -12.21 10.19
N THR A 128 -7.20 -11.06 10.66
CA THR A 128 -6.33 -9.95 11.08
C THR A 128 -5.45 -10.31 12.27
N ASN A 129 -5.93 -11.17 13.18
CA ASN A 129 -5.11 -11.69 14.29
C ASN A 129 -3.97 -12.59 13.76
N LYS A 130 -4.28 -13.56 12.91
CA LYS A 130 -3.28 -14.43 12.28
C LYS A 130 -2.30 -13.63 11.42
N TYR A 131 -2.81 -12.65 10.68
CA TYR A 131 -2.02 -11.78 9.83
C TYR A 131 -1.00 -10.95 10.63
N LYS A 132 -1.43 -10.34 11.73
CA LYS A 132 -0.53 -9.64 12.64
C LYS A 132 0.62 -10.54 13.11
N ASP A 133 0.31 -11.76 13.58
CA ASP A 133 1.32 -12.67 14.11
C ASP A 133 2.31 -13.10 13.00
N ALA A 134 1.82 -13.40 11.80
CA ALA A 134 2.65 -13.76 10.65
C ALA A 134 3.54 -12.60 10.15
N LEU A 135 3.09 -11.36 10.26
CA LEU A 135 3.92 -10.18 9.95
C LEU A 135 5.02 -9.96 10.98
N LEU A 136 4.74 -10.19 12.26
CA LEU A 136 5.75 -10.10 13.31
C LEU A 136 6.80 -11.22 13.20
N GLU A 137 6.44 -12.40 12.71
CA GLU A 137 7.40 -13.45 12.36
C GLU A 137 8.26 -13.03 11.15
N LEU A 138 7.65 -12.43 10.13
CA LEU A 138 8.33 -11.93 8.93
C LEU A 138 9.33 -10.81 9.25
N GLU A 139 9.13 -10.04 10.33
CA GLU A 139 10.03 -8.93 10.71
C GLU A 139 11.50 -9.36 10.79
N ASN A 140 11.79 -10.61 11.15
CA ASN A 140 13.16 -11.13 11.19
C ASN A 140 13.84 -11.20 9.81
N GLU A 141 13.07 -11.12 8.73
CA GLU A 141 13.55 -11.11 7.35
C GLU A 141 13.59 -9.70 6.74
N LEU A 142 12.99 -8.71 7.42
CA LEU A 142 12.96 -7.33 6.97
C LEU A 142 14.24 -6.60 7.38
N GLU A 143 14.63 -5.60 6.59
CA GLU A 143 15.69 -4.68 6.95
C GLU A 143 15.18 -3.61 7.94
N GLY A 144 13.95 -3.13 7.71
CA GLY A 144 13.26 -2.20 8.59
C GLY A 144 12.58 -2.89 9.77
N LYS A 145 11.92 -2.09 10.62
CA LYS A 145 11.16 -2.56 11.78
C LYS A 145 9.70 -2.22 11.66
N ILE A 146 8.81 -3.15 11.98
CA ILE A 146 7.38 -2.92 12.00
C ILE A 146 7.03 -2.02 13.19
N ALA A 147 6.76 -0.74 12.92
CA ALA A 147 6.35 0.23 13.92
C ALA A 147 4.88 0.10 14.28
N GLY A 148 4.04 -0.30 13.32
CA GLY A 148 2.62 -0.49 13.57
C GLY A 148 1.93 -1.32 12.49
N ILE A 149 0.95 -2.12 12.94
CA ILE A 149 0.03 -2.88 12.10
C ILE A 149 -1.38 -2.42 12.45
N MET A 150 -2.15 -2.03 11.44
CA MET A 150 -3.50 -1.50 11.60
C MET A 150 -4.47 -2.21 10.68
N HIS A 151 -5.71 -2.28 11.12
CA HIS A 151 -6.87 -2.68 10.33
C HIS A 151 -7.83 -1.50 10.22
N ILE A 152 -8.22 -1.15 9.01
CA ILE A 152 -9.21 -0.12 8.73
C ILE A 152 -10.46 -0.76 8.13
N GLU A 153 -11.61 -0.40 8.71
CA GLU A 153 -12.92 -0.70 8.17
C GLU A 153 -13.30 0.44 7.19
N ASN A 154 -13.75 0.08 5.99
CA ASN A 154 -14.11 1.03 4.93
C ASN A 154 -15.23 0.46 4.06
N ASP A 155 -16.44 0.95 4.26
CA ASP A 155 -17.65 0.57 3.49
C ASP A 155 -18.00 1.60 2.40
N ALA A 156 -17.11 2.57 2.13
CA ALA A 156 -17.36 3.56 1.09
C ALA A 156 -17.50 2.90 -0.30
N ILE A 157 -18.43 3.40 -1.10
CA ILE A 157 -18.64 2.92 -2.48
C ILE A 157 -17.44 3.26 -3.37
N ALA A 158 -16.81 4.41 -3.12
CA ALA A 158 -15.65 4.83 -3.89
C ALA A 158 -14.44 3.94 -3.62
N ASP A 159 -13.69 3.64 -4.69
CA ASP A 159 -12.42 2.92 -4.61
C ASP A 159 -11.31 3.87 -4.13
N ALA A 160 -11.38 4.18 -2.83
CA ALA A 160 -10.42 5.05 -2.15
C ALA A 160 -10.24 4.57 -0.72
N VAL A 161 -9.02 4.67 -0.21
CA VAL A 161 -8.73 4.37 1.19
C VAL A 161 -9.36 5.47 2.05
N LYS A 162 -10.54 5.17 2.60
CA LYS A 162 -11.21 5.96 3.64
C LYS A 162 -11.16 5.20 4.96
N CYS A 163 -11.29 5.91 6.05
CA CYS A 163 -11.26 5.34 7.38
C CYS A 163 -12.60 5.58 8.07
N ASP A 164 -13.44 4.56 8.10
CA ASP A 164 -14.65 4.60 8.91
C ASP A 164 -14.31 4.25 10.37
N LYS A 165 -13.43 3.27 10.55
CA LYS A 165 -12.87 2.91 11.86
C LYS A 165 -11.45 2.37 11.70
N LEU A 166 -10.55 2.77 12.61
CA LEU A 166 -9.18 2.28 12.70
C LEU A 166 -9.00 1.43 13.95
N ASN A 167 -8.54 0.21 13.77
CA ASN A 167 -8.18 -0.72 14.82
C ASN A 167 -6.65 -0.91 14.82
N LEU A 168 -5.99 -0.52 15.91
CA LEU A 168 -4.56 -0.75 16.09
C LEU A 168 -4.35 -2.21 16.52
N LEU A 169 -3.70 -3.03 15.68
CA LEU A 169 -3.43 -4.44 15.96
C LEU A 169 -2.10 -4.64 16.68
N TYR A 170 -1.10 -3.78 16.39
CA TYR A 170 0.23 -3.82 16.98
C TYR A 170 0.92 -2.46 16.91
N GLY A 171 1.74 -2.15 17.93
CA GLY A 171 2.66 -1.02 17.94
C GLY A 171 1.96 0.34 18.02
N LYS A 172 2.30 1.25 17.12
CA LYS A 172 1.81 2.64 17.07
C LYS A 172 1.14 2.96 15.74
N ASP A 173 0.30 3.98 15.71
CA ASP A 173 -0.47 4.42 14.54
C ASP A 173 0.29 5.43 13.64
N PHE A 174 1.60 5.52 13.80
CA PHE A 174 2.45 6.42 13.03
C PHE A 174 3.87 5.87 12.89
N ILE A 175 4.60 6.42 11.91
CA ILE A 175 6.06 6.31 11.79
C ILE A 175 6.67 7.69 11.96
N THR A 176 7.95 7.72 12.31
CA THR A 176 8.72 8.97 12.47
C THR A 176 9.60 9.17 11.24
N GLU A 177 9.55 10.38 10.66
CA GLU A 177 10.41 10.79 9.57
C GLU A 177 11.21 12.04 9.97
N ASN A 178 12.41 12.19 9.43
CA ASN A 178 13.21 13.39 9.64
C ASN A 178 13.58 14.04 8.31
N LEU A 179 13.23 15.30 8.15
CA LEU A 179 13.55 16.08 6.97
C LEU A 179 14.18 17.41 7.40
N LEU A 180 15.42 17.64 6.96
CA LEU A 180 16.17 18.87 7.27
C LEU A 180 16.27 19.18 8.78
N GLY A 181 16.40 18.14 9.62
CA GLY A 181 16.48 18.25 11.07
C GLY A 181 15.14 18.43 11.79
N LEU A 182 14.02 18.44 11.06
CA LEU A 182 12.68 18.46 11.61
C LEU A 182 12.11 17.05 11.68
N GLU A 183 11.55 16.70 12.82
CA GLU A 183 10.87 15.42 13.02
C GLU A 183 9.39 15.51 12.68
N PHE A 184 8.91 14.58 11.88
CA PHE A 184 7.52 14.48 11.43
C PHE A 184 6.88 13.18 11.93
N LYS A 185 5.69 13.31 12.48
CA LYS A 185 4.80 12.19 12.77
C LYS A 185 3.94 11.89 11.54
N ILE A 186 4.18 10.75 10.90
CA ILE A 186 3.48 10.32 9.68
C ILE A 186 2.44 9.26 10.04
N THR A 187 1.17 9.59 9.86
CA THR A 187 0.03 8.69 10.05
C THR A 187 -0.36 8.01 8.72
N PRO A 188 -1.27 7.01 8.68
CA PRO A 188 -1.71 6.38 7.43
C PRO A 188 -2.14 7.37 6.36
N PHE A 189 -2.80 8.46 6.75
CA PHE A 189 -3.39 9.45 5.82
C PHE A 189 -2.58 10.74 5.67
N SER A 190 -1.41 10.84 6.32
CA SER A 190 -0.55 12.00 6.13
C SER A 190 -0.18 12.17 4.66
N PHE A 191 -0.27 13.41 4.18
CA PHE A 191 0.26 13.80 2.88
C PHE A 191 1.77 14.05 3.02
N PHE A 192 2.57 12.99 2.77
CA PHE A 192 4.03 13.04 2.92
C PHE A 192 4.68 12.06 1.93
#